data_63d0fca0eb75f0d9decac2631ed0dcf8
#
_entry.id   63d0fca0eb75f0d9decac2631ed0dcf8
#
_cell.length_a   1.000
_cell.length_b   1.000
_cell.length_c   1.000
_cell.angle_alpha   90.00
_cell.angle_beta   90.00
_cell.angle_gamma   90.00
#
_symmetry.space_group_name_H-M   'P 1'
#
loop_
_entity.id
_entity.type
_entity.pdbx_description
1 polymer ?
#
loop_
_entity_poly.entity_id
_entity_poly.type
_entity_poly.pdbx_seq_one_letter_code
_entity_poly.pdbx_strand_id
1 'polypeptide(L)'
;MNLIDWFVLIFTISIIVIYGTWKNRINLNLKDYLKAGNRANWWTIGLSVMATQASAITFLSTPGQAYSEGMGFIQFYFGLPFAVIIICIFFIPVYTKLKVFTAYQFLENRFDRKTRILTASLFLIQRGLAAGITIYAPAIILSVVLNWNLKFLIILIGFSVILYTAIGGTRALNSTHKIQMFIMISGMFIALFYIIGSLPENINTEKALKIAGLNGKLNLLDFSFDINNRYTFWSGITGGFFLALSYFGTDQSQVQRYLSGKSLRESQMGLLMNAILKIPMQFLILLVGVFVFIFYQFQIAPIHFNPKAISEIKSSNKSSIFNKIEYDNYKTQNEKIKILRHNDFLESKEMQNEFLKLEKEEKNQREKVKNIIDQNLTDVESNDKDYVFISFILNYLPIGLVGLLLAVILSAAMSSTSSELNALTSTTVIDLYKPTYPNKSESHYLKMSKIFTFMWGIIAIIFANISSLFENLIQLINIIGSIFYGTILGVFLVAIFIKKIKSNSIFYAAIISEVIIIILFISDLFGYLWLNLFGAIFTIILSLFFSLFNSKNQ
;
A
#
# COMPACT_ATOMS: atom_id res chain seq x y z
N MET A 1 21.87 13.88 -7.28
CA MET A 1 21.04 14.04 -8.51
C MET A 1 21.68 15.03 -9.46
N ASN A 2 21.73 14.70 -10.74
CA ASN A 2 22.21 15.60 -11.80
C ASN A 2 21.05 16.54 -12.26
N LEU A 3 21.39 17.60 -13.00
CA LEU A 3 20.42 18.56 -13.55
C LEU A 3 19.37 17.86 -14.44
N ILE A 4 19.77 16.85 -15.20
CA ILE A 4 18.86 16.07 -16.06
C ILE A 4 17.84 15.28 -15.22
N ASP A 5 18.24 14.70 -14.09
CA ASP A 5 17.30 13.99 -13.19
C ASP A 5 16.25 14.94 -12.63
N TRP A 6 16.66 16.16 -12.24
CA TRP A 6 15.74 17.20 -11.80
C TRP A 6 14.78 17.63 -12.91
N PHE A 7 15.29 17.80 -14.13
CA PHE A 7 14.46 18.14 -15.27
C PHE A 7 13.42 17.07 -15.54
N VAL A 8 13.81 15.80 -15.62
CA VAL A 8 12.89 14.67 -15.85
C VAL A 8 11.86 14.58 -14.74
N LEU A 9 12.26 14.68 -13.47
CA LEU A 9 11.37 14.64 -12.32
C LEU A 9 10.33 15.77 -12.37
N ILE A 10 10.80 17.03 -12.46
CA ILE A 10 9.92 18.20 -12.43
C ILE A 10 9.01 18.22 -13.67
N PHE A 11 9.54 17.90 -14.85
CA PHE A 11 8.77 17.84 -16.10
C PHE A 11 7.65 16.82 -16.01
N THR A 12 7.94 15.61 -15.53
CA THR A 12 6.95 14.53 -15.39
C THR A 12 5.84 14.90 -14.40
N ILE A 13 6.21 15.42 -13.22
CA ILE A 13 5.21 15.84 -12.21
C ILE A 13 4.40 17.05 -12.72
N SER A 14 5.05 18.00 -13.39
CA SER A 14 4.37 19.18 -13.96
C SER A 14 3.34 18.79 -15.02
N ILE A 15 3.65 17.86 -15.91
CA ILE A 15 2.69 17.35 -16.90
C ILE A 15 1.47 16.77 -16.19
N ILE A 16 1.66 15.94 -15.17
CA ILE A 16 0.55 15.33 -14.43
C ILE A 16 -0.34 16.41 -13.81
N VAL A 17 0.24 17.37 -13.08
CA VAL A 17 -0.48 18.42 -12.37
C VAL A 17 -1.17 19.37 -13.35
N ILE A 18 -0.45 19.85 -14.38
CA ILE A 18 -1.00 20.77 -15.38
C ILE A 18 -2.14 20.10 -16.16
N TYR A 19 -1.96 18.84 -16.61
CA TYR A 19 -3.01 18.12 -17.32
C TYR A 19 -4.24 17.92 -16.44
N GLY A 20 -4.06 17.53 -15.17
CA GLY A 20 -5.17 17.35 -14.23
C GLY A 20 -5.95 18.62 -13.95
N THR A 21 -5.25 19.74 -13.76
CA THR A 21 -5.87 21.04 -13.47
C THR A 21 -6.48 21.68 -14.72
N TRP A 22 -5.78 21.66 -15.85
CA TRP A 22 -6.22 22.29 -17.10
C TRP A 22 -7.49 21.63 -17.66
N LYS A 23 -7.51 20.30 -17.74
CA LYS A 23 -8.64 19.52 -18.29
C LYS A 23 -9.92 19.63 -17.45
N ASN A 24 -9.83 20.02 -16.19
CA ASN A 24 -10.94 20.02 -15.24
C ASN A 24 -11.29 21.42 -14.69
N ARG A 25 -10.91 22.51 -15.37
CA ARG A 25 -11.17 23.91 -14.99
C ARG A 25 -12.66 24.33 -14.98
N ILE A 26 -13.58 23.47 -15.42
CA ILE A 26 -15.01 23.77 -15.50
C ILE A 26 -15.62 23.78 -14.09
N ASN A 27 -16.58 24.69 -13.85
CA ASN A 27 -17.31 24.82 -12.59
C ASN A 27 -17.73 23.46 -12.03
N LEU A 28 -17.06 23.04 -10.97
CA LEU A 28 -17.33 21.78 -10.29
C LEU A 28 -18.58 21.94 -9.42
N ASN A 29 -19.60 21.14 -9.66
CA ASN A 29 -20.66 20.92 -8.69
C ASN A 29 -20.24 19.83 -7.69
N LEU A 30 -21.00 19.64 -6.62
CA LEU A 30 -20.71 18.64 -5.60
C LEU A 30 -20.61 17.22 -6.18
N LYS A 31 -21.46 16.89 -7.17
CA LYS A 31 -21.46 15.57 -7.82
C LYS A 31 -20.21 15.35 -8.70
N ASP A 32 -19.76 16.39 -9.40
CA ASP A 32 -18.51 16.34 -10.18
C ASP A 32 -17.29 16.20 -9.24
N TYR A 33 -17.30 16.91 -8.12
CA TYR A 33 -16.21 16.91 -7.14
C TYR A 33 -16.09 15.56 -6.42
N LEU A 34 -17.22 14.95 -5.98
CA LEU A 34 -17.21 13.71 -5.21
C LEU A 34 -17.34 12.43 -6.07
N LYS A 35 -17.98 12.46 -7.25
CA LYS A 35 -18.29 11.28 -8.08
C LYS A 35 -17.90 11.43 -9.56
N ALA A 36 -17.08 12.42 -9.92
CA ALA A 36 -16.72 12.72 -11.31
C ALA A 36 -17.94 12.80 -12.27
N GLY A 37 -19.09 13.22 -11.76
CA GLY A 37 -20.33 13.37 -12.53
C GLY A 37 -20.95 12.04 -13.03
N ASN A 38 -20.49 10.88 -12.57
CA ASN A 38 -20.86 9.55 -13.09
C ASN A 38 -20.62 9.42 -14.61
N ARG A 39 -19.46 9.81 -15.11
CA ARG A 39 -19.11 9.80 -16.54
C ARG A 39 -17.96 8.87 -16.89
N ALA A 40 -17.37 8.18 -15.89
CA ALA A 40 -16.22 7.31 -16.10
C ALA A 40 -16.64 6.04 -16.85
N ASN A 41 -15.82 5.65 -17.84
CA ASN A 41 -15.92 4.36 -18.49
C ASN A 41 -15.03 3.33 -17.76
N TRP A 42 -15.23 2.04 -18.01
CA TRP A 42 -14.57 0.94 -17.33
C TRP A 42 -13.05 1.04 -17.31
N TRP A 43 -12.45 1.46 -18.43
CA TRP A 43 -11.00 1.64 -18.53
C TRP A 43 -10.49 2.72 -17.56
N THR A 44 -11.20 3.85 -17.47
CA THR A 44 -10.87 4.93 -16.52
C THR A 44 -11.02 4.47 -15.08
N ILE A 45 -12.07 3.70 -14.79
CA ILE A 45 -12.34 3.15 -13.47
C ILE A 45 -11.23 2.18 -13.07
N GLY A 46 -10.91 1.22 -13.94
CA GLY A 46 -9.88 0.21 -13.66
C GLY A 46 -8.52 0.82 -13.37
N LEU A 47 -8.06 1.75 -14.21
CA LEU A 47 -6.80 2.47 -13.98
C LEU A 47 -6.86 3.34 -12.73
N SER A 48 -8.02 3.96 -12.41
CA SER A 48 -8.17 4.77 -11.20
C SER A 48 -8.16 3.93 -9.93
N VAL A 49 -8.79 2.76 -9.94
CA VAL A 49 -8.74 1.78 -8.83
C VAL A 49 -7.30 1.31 -8.62
N MET A 50 -6.61 0.92 -9.71
CA MET A 50 -5.21 0.50 -9.66
C MET A 50 -4.30 1.60 -9.11
N ALA A 51 -4.43 2.84 -9.59
CA ALA A 51 -3.62 3.97 -9.16
C ALA A 51 -3.89 4.36 -7.70
N THR A 52 -5.12 4.17 -7.21
CA THR A 52 -5.46 4.39 -5.80
C THR A 52 -4.79 3.35 -4.90
N GLN A 53 -4.69 2.10 -5.35
CA GLN A 53 -4.06 1.01 -4.60
C GLN A 53 -2.54 0.99 -4.74
N ALA A 54 -2.01 1.41 -5.88
CA ALA A 54 -0.58 1.41 -6.18
C ALA A 54 0.07 2.67 -5.60
N SER A 55 0.32 2.66 -4.29
CA SER A 55 0.96 3.78 -3.57
C SER A 55 2.48 3.80 -3.75
N ALA A 56 3.14 4.86 -3.29
CA ALA A 56 4.60 4.92 -3.21
C ALA A 56 5.20 3.73 -2.46
N ILE A 57 4.51 3.26 -1.41
CA ILE A 57 4.89 2.09 -0.63
C ILE A 57 4.99 0.84 -1.53
N THR A 58 4.07 0.67 -2.47
CA THR A 58 4.09 -0.45 -3.41
C THR A 58 5.36 -0.46 -4.28
N PHE A 59 5.81 0.70 -4.75
CA PHE A 59 6.99 0.79 -5.63
C PHE A 59 8.31 0.91 -4.88
N LEU A 60 8.28 1.22 -3.59
CA LEU A 60 9.45 1.35 -2.75
C LEU A 60 9.69 0.09 -1.90
N SER A 61 8.71 -0.25 -1.05
CA SER A 61 8.86 -1.30 -0.04
C SER A 61 8.74 -2.70 -0.63
N THR A 62 7.91 -2.89 -1.67
CA THR A 62 7.72 -4.23 -2.24
C THR A 62 8.96 -4.80 -2.93
N PRO A 63 9.76 -4.03 -3.70
CA PRO A 63 11.04 -4.54 -4.19
C PRO A 63 12.01 -4.91 -3.05
N GLY A 64 12.07 -4.11 -1.98
CA GLY A 64 12.88 -4.42 -0.79
C GLY A 64 12.37 -5.65 -0.03
N GLN A 65 11.06 -5.86 0.03
CA GLN A 65 10.44 -7.07 0.57
C GLN A 65 10.87 -8.30 -0.26
N ALA A 66 10.83 -8.21 -1.59
CA ALA A 66 11.24 -9.30 -2.48
C ALA A 66 12.76 -9.56 -2.41
N TYR A 67 13.58 -8.52 -2.30
CA TYR A 67 15.02 -8.63 -2.03
C TYR A 67 15.28 -9.48 -0.77
N SER A 68 14.58 -9.17 0.32
CA SER A 68 14.79 -9.83 1.63
C SER A 68 14.14 -11.21 1.71
N GLU A 69 12.87 -11.35 1.33
CA GLU A 69 12.03 -12.52 1.59
C GLU A 69 11.60 -13.28 0.30
N GLY A 70 11.95 -12.75 -0.88
CA GLY A 70 11.56 -13.36 -2.15
C GLY A 70 10.12 -13.02 -2.57
N MET A 71 9.59 -13.83 -3.48
CA MET A 71 8.31 -13.57 -4.16
C MET A 71 7.07 -14.07 -3.40
N GLY A 72 7.22 -14.68 -2.22
CA GLY A 72 6.13 -15.25 -1.45
C GLY A 72 5.00 -14.26 -1.10
N PHE A 73 5.30 -12.96 -1.04
CA PHE A 73 4.30 -11.90 -0.85
C PHE A 73 3.17 -11.90 -1.90
N ILE A 74 3.38 -12.50 -3.09
CA ILE A 74 2.34 -12.60 -4.14
C ILE A 74 1.09 -13.33 -3.64
N GLN A 75 1.24 -14.27 -2.70
CA GLN A 75 0.15 -15.06 -2.13
C GLN A 75 -0.92 -14.18 -1.46
N PHE A 76 -0.53 -13.02 -0.95
CA PHE A 76 -1.45 -12.01 -0.41
C PHE A 76 -2.59 -11.65 -1.37
N TYR A 77 -2.34 -11.70 -2.69
CA TYR A 77 -3.31 -11.32 -3.73
C TYR A 77 -4.17 -12.47 -4.26
N PHE A 78 -3.99 -13.70 -3.80
CA PHE A 78 -4.73 -14.85 -4.34
C PHE A 78 -6.23 -14.79 -4.06
N GLY A 79 -6.63 -14.17 -2.96
CA GLY A 79 -8.04 -13.94 -2.64
C GLY A 79 -8.71 -12.82 -3.46
N LEU A 80 -7.93 -11.94 -4.10
CA LEU A 80 -8.44 -10.75 -4.79
C LEU A 80 -9.45 -11.05 -5.92
N PRO A 81 -9.21 -11.97 -6.86
CA PRO A 81 -10.16 -12.25 -7.94
C PRO A 81 -11.52 -12.70 -7.41
N PHE A 82 -11.55 -13.57 -6.41
CA PHE A 82 -12.77 -14.06 -5.79
C PHE A 82 -13.54 -12.95 -5.08
N ALA A 83 -12.83 -12.10 -4.34
CA ALA A 83 -13.42 -10.95 -3.67
C ALA A 83 -14.06 -9.99 -4.68
N VAL A 84 -13.38 -9.68 -5.78
CA VAL A 84 -13.89 -8.78 -6.82
C VAL A 84 -15.12 -9.35 -7.52
N ILE A 85 -15.19 -10.65 -7.79
CA ILE A 85 -16.37 -11.29 -8.34
C ILE A 85 -17.59 -11.09 -7.41
N ILE A 86 -17.42 -11.33 -6.11
CA ILE A 86 -18.49 -11.12 -5.11
C ILE A 86 -18.93 -9.65 -5.07
N ILE A 87 -17.98 -8.72 -5.10
CA ILE A 87 -18.29 -7.29 -5.10
C ILE A 87 -19.07 -6.90 -6.36
N CYS A 88 -18.69 -7.41 -7.51
CA CYS A 88 -19.38 -7.14 -8.77
C CYS A 88 -20.82 -7.68 -8.77
N ILE A 89 -21.05 -8.84 -8.14
CA ILE A 89 -22.38 -9.47 -8.12
C ILE A 89 -23.29 -8.85 -7.06
N PHE A 90 -22.77 -8.55 -5.86
CA PHE A 90 -23.62 -8.18 -4.72
C PHE A 90 -23.50 -6.72 -4.29
N PHE A 91 -22.32 -6.12 -4.25
CA PHE A 91 -22.11 -4.77 -3.70
C PHE A 91 -22.39 -3.67 -4.73
N ILE A 92 -21.77 -3.74 -5.91
CA ILE A 92 -21.94 -2.71 -6.94
C ILE A 92 -23.41 -2.53 -7.37
N PRO A 93 -24.21 -3.60 -7.57
CA PRO A 93 -25.63 -3.44 -7.91
C PRO A 93 -26.43 -2.70 -6.83
N VAL A 94 -26.19 -2.99 -5.54
CA VAL A 94 -26.83 -2.30 -4.43
C VAL A 94 -26.50 -0.81 -4.42
N TYR A 95 -25.23 -0.47 -4.52
CA TYR A 95 -24.77 0.93 -4.54
C TYR A 95 -25.29 1.70 -5.74
N THR A 96 -25.29 1.07 -6.92
CA THR A 96 -25.76 1.70 -8.16
C THR A 96 -27.29 1.93 -8.13
N LYS A 97 -28.06 0.96 -7.63
CA LYS A 97 -29.53 1.06 -7.50
C LYS A 97 -29.92 2.19 -6.54
N LEU A 98 -29.22 2.32 -5.42
CA LEU A 98 -29.48 3.37 -4.43
C LEU A 98 -28.87 4.72 -4.79
N LYS A 99 -28.05 4.79 -5.84
CA LYS A 99 -27.34 6.02 -6.29
C LYS A 99 -26.55 6.71 -5.19
N VAL A 100 -25.98 5.94 -4.27
CA VAL A 100 -25.27 6.45 -3.09
C VAL A 100 -24.02 7.27 -3.48
N PHE A 101 -23.64 8.23 -2.65
CA PHE A 101 -22.36 8.94 -2.75
C PHE A 101 -21.23 8.19 -2.03
N THR A 102 -21.57 7.57 -0.90
CA THR A 102 -20.65 6.76 -0.09
C THR A 102 -21.23 5.39 0.15
N ALA A 103 -20.39 4.38 0.37
CA ALA A 103 -20.84 3.04 0.74
C ALA A 103 -21.73 3.06 2.00
N TYR A 104 -21.41 3.95 2.95
CA TYR A 104 -22.07 3.99 4.26
C TYR A 104 -23.50 4.49 4.21
N GLN A 105 -23.91 5.27 3.18
CA GLN A 105 -25.30 5.64 2.98
C GLN A 105 -26.24 4.42 2.81
N PHE A 106 -25.72 3.32 2.26
CA PHE A 106 -26.48 2.07 2.17
C PHE A 106 -26.88 1.55 3.56
N LEU A 107 -26.00 1.68 4.55
CA LEU A 107 -26.24 1.18 5.91
C LEU A 107 -27.38 1.93 6.61
N GLU A 108 -27.54 3.22 6.36
CA GLU A 108 -28.68 3.98 6.90
C GLU A 108 -30.02 3.50 6.32
N ASN A 109 -30.05 3.25 5.01
CA ASN A 109 -31.26 2.73 4.35
C ASN A 109 -31.62 1.30 4.81
N ARG A 110 -30.61 0.53 5.23
CA ARG A 110 -30.81 -0.87 5.65
C ARG A 110 -31.04 -1.01 7.14
N PHE A 111 -30.37 -0.22 7.94
CA PHE A 111 -30.43 -0.24 9.42
C PHE A 111 -30.90 1.10 9.97
N ASP A 112 -29.94 1.97 10.32
CA ASP A 112 -30.22 3.28 10.87
C ASP A 112 -28.99 4.22 10.74
N ARG A 113 -29.20 5.48 11.15
CA ARG A 113 -28.17 6.51 11.16
C ARG A 113 -27.00 6.18 12.12
N LYS A 114 -27.25 5.49 13.25
CA LYS A 114 -26.20 5.15 14.22
C LYS A 114 -25.20 4.16 13.61
N THR A 115 -25.69 3.12 12.95
CA THR A 115 -24.86 2.13 12.27
C THR A 115 -24.05 2.76 11.13
N ARG A 116 -24.66 3.67 10.35
CA ARG A 116 -23.94 4.45 9.33
C ARG A 116 -22.79 5.25 9.94
N ILE A 117 -23.06 6.03 11.00
CA ILE A 117 -22.05 6.88 11.66
C ILE A 117 -20.92 6.03 12.25
N LEU A 118 -21.25 4.94 12.96
CA LEU A 118 -20.24 4.04 13.54
C LEU A 118 -19.29 3.51 12.45
N THR A 119 -19.85 2.91 11.39
CA THR A 119 -19.04 2.30 10.32
C THR A 119 -18.23 3.34 9.55
N ALA A 120 -18.82 4.52 9.29
CA ALA A 120 -18.10 5.64 8.68
C ALA A 120 -16.96 6.13 9.58
N SER A 121 -17.15 6.17 10.90
CA SER A 121 -16.11 6.59 11.86
C SER A 121 -14.94 5.61 11.91
N LEU A 122 -15.20 4.29 11.91
CA LEU A 122 -14.15 3.27 11.82
C LEU A 122 -13.32 3.46 10.55
N PHE A 123 -13.98 3.68 9.41
CA PHE A 123 -13.29 4.00 8.15
C PHE A 123 -12.45 5.29 8.25
N LEU A 124 -13.01 6.37 8.81
CA LEU A 124 -12.32 7.65 8.92
C LEU A 124 -11.05 7.55 9.77
N ILE A 125 -11.10 6.81 10.87
CA ILE A 125 -9.93 6.53 11.71
C ILE A 125 -8.90 5.74 10.91
N GLN A 126 -9.28 4.57 10.40
CA GLN A 126 -8.41 3.67 9.66
C GLN A 126 -7.74 4.38 8.47
N ARG A 127 -8.53 5.06 7.63
CA ARG A 127 -8.03 5.69 6.41
C ARG A 127 -7.28 6.99 6.69
N GLY A 128 -7.63 7.71 7.76
CA GLY A 128 -6.89 8.88 8.23
C GLY A 128 -5.46 8.52 8.65
N LEU A 129 -5.28 7.42 9.39
CA LEU A 129 -3.97 6.88 9.76
C LEU A 129 -3.19 6.43 8.51
N ALA A 130 -3.84 5.67 7.60
CA ALA A 130 -3.22 5.20 6.36
C ALA A 130 -2.74 6.38 5.47
N ALA A 131 -3.49 7.47 5.38
CA ALA A 131 -3.10 8.64 4.59
C ALA A 131 -1.80 9.30 5.10
N GLY A 132 -1.53 9.25 6.40
CA GLY A 132 -0.25 9.70 6.95
C GLY A 132 0.93 8.84 6.47
N ILE A 133 0.77 7.53 6.47
CA ILE A 133 1.81 6.60 5.99
C ILE A 133 2.09 6.82 4.49
N THR A 134 1.06 7.09 3.69
CA THR A 134 1.24 7.36 2.26
C THR A 134 1.92 8.69 1.96
N ILE A 135 1.89 9.68 2.89
CA ILE A 135 2.71 10.91 2.83
C ILE A 135 4.14 10.64 3.30
N TYR A 136 4.31 9.82 4.33
CA TYR A 136 5.61 9.52 4.92
C TYR A 136 6.54 8.78 3.94
N ALA A 137 6.04 7.79 3.21
CA ALA A 137 6.83 6.97 2.30
C ALA A 137 7.64 7.78 1.25
N PRO A 138 7.05 8.68 0.45
CA PRO A 138 7.83 9.50 -0.48
C PRO A 138 8.74 10.51 0.23
N ALA A 139 8.40 10.94 1.45
CA ALA A 139 9.24 11.86 2.21
C ALA A 139 10.56 11.21 2.64
N ILE A 140 10.55 9.92 3.04
CA ILE A 140 11.77 9.16 3.32
C ILE A 140 12.69 9.19 2.09
N ILE A 141 12.15 8.85 0.92
CA ILE A 141 12.91 8.77 -0.31
C ILE A 141 13.59 10.12 -0.61
N LEU A 142 12.81 11.18 -0.61
CA LEU A 142 13.35 12.51 -0.87
C LEU A 142 14.33 12.96 0.21
N SER A 143 14.16 12.54 1.46
CA SER A 143 15.12 12.86 2.52
C SER A 143 16.50 12.23 2.27
N VAL A 144 16.51 10.98 1.80
CA VAL A 144 17.74 10.28 1.42
C VAL A 144 18.37 10.90 0.16
N VAL A 145 17.55 11.19 -0.86
CA VAL A 145 18.01 11.73 -2.15
C VAL A 145 18.57 13.14 -2.02
N LEU A 146 17.89 14.00 -1.26
CA LEU A 146 18.17 15.43 -1.16
C LEU A 146 19.03 15.78 0.06
N ASN A 147 19.19 14.84 0.98
CA ASN A 147 19.77 15.08 2.31
C ASN A 147 19.06 16.24 3.05
N TRP A 148 17.73 16.33 2.87
CA TRP A 148 16.90 17.33 3.54
C TRP A 148 16.23 16.72 4.77
N ASN A 149 15.83 17.59 5.69
CA ASN A 149 15.14 17.18 6.90
C ASN A 149 13.81 16.48 6.55
N LEU A 150 13.61 15.27 7.08
CA LEU A 150 12.43 14.44 6.81
C LEU A 150 11.11 15.14 7.19
N LYS A 151 11.07 15.82 8.35
CA LYS A 151 9.86 16.54 8.80
C LYS A 151 9.48 17.67 7.85
N PHE A 152 10.48 18.40 7.31
CA PHE A 152 10.23 19.42 6.30
C PHE A 152 9.63 18.82 5.02
N LEU A 153 10.16 17.68 4.56
CA LEU A 153 9.66 17.00 3.36
C LEU A 153 8.25 16.43 3.54
N ILE A 154 7.92 15.90 4.72
CA ILE A 154 6.55 15.48 5.06
C ILE A 154 5.57 16.64 4.89
N ILE A 155 5.92 17.82 5.42
CA ILE A 155 5.09 19.03 5.30
C ILE A 155 4.97 19.47 3.85
N LEU A 156 6.08 19.51 3.11
CA LEU A 156 6.12 19.95 1.71
C LEU A 156 5.27 19.06 0.80
N ILE A 157 5.46 17.73 0.90
CA ILE A 157 4.71 16.75 0.10
C ILE A 157 3.24 16.75 0.50
N GLY A 158 2.97 16.69 1.80
CA GLY A 158 1.60 16.69 2.31
C GLY A 158 0.83 17.92 1.86
N PHE A 159 1.41 19.11 1.98
CA PHE A 159 0.77 20.37 1.54
C PHE A 159 0.55 20.40 0.02
N SER A 160 1.51 19.91 -0.77
CA SER A 160 1.38 19.82 -2.23
C SER A 160 0.21 18.91 -2.63
N VAL A 161 0.06 17.75 -1.98
CA VAL A 161 -1.05 16.82 -2.24
C VAL A 161 -2.39 17.39 -1.77
N ILE A 162 -2.44 18.09 -0.64
CA ILE A 162 -3.64 18.79 -0.16
C ILE A 162 -4.14 19.79 -1.21
N LEU A 163 -3.26 20.67 -1.69
CA LEU A 163 -3.60 21.68 -2.70
C LEU A 163 -4.13 21.04 -3.99
N TYR A 164 -3.41 20.04 -4.50
CA TYR A 164 -3.80 19.31 -5.70
C TYR A 164 -5.18 18.66 -5.55
N THR A 165 -5.45 18.00 -4.41
CA THR A 165 -6.71 17.31 -4.14
C THR A 165 -7.88 18.27 -3.94
N ALA A 166 -7.67 19.35 -3.17
CA ALA A 166 -8.71 20.35 -2.88
C ALA A 166 -9.19 21.11 -4.13
N ILE A 167 -8.30 21.30 -5.12
CA ILE A 167 -8.64 21.96 -6.39
C ILE A 167 -9.36 20.99 -7.33
N GLY A 168 -8.88 19.74 -7.43
CA GLY A 168 -9.23 18.84 -8.53
C GLY A 168 -10.43 17.92 -8.27
N GLY A 169 -10.64 17.46 -7.05
CA GLY A 169 -11.65 16.45 -6.70
C GLY A 169 -11.53 15.15 -7.53
N THR A 170 -12.52 14.28 -7.44
CA THR A 170 -12.55 12.96 -8.10
C THR A 170 -12.38 13.03 -9.62
N ARG A 171 -12.89 14.08 -10.25
CA ARG A 171 -12.84 14.21 -11.72
C ARG A 171 -11.41 14.41 -12.22
N ALA A 172 -10.63 15.26 -11.56
CA ALA A 172 -9.23 15.46 -11.88
C ALA A 172 -8.40 14.21 -11.59
N LEU A 173 -8.65 13.56 -10.44
CA LEU A 173 -7.97 12.33 -10.06
C LEU A 173 -8.13 11.23 -11.11
N ASN A 174 -9.35 10.96 -11.58
CA ASN A 174 -9.59 9.97 -12.63
C ASN A 174 -8.84 10.28 -13.94
N SER A 175 -8.58 11.54 -14.23
CA SER A 175 -7.83 11.94 -15.43
C SER A 175 -6.33 11.75 -15.27
N THR A 176 -5.78 12.12 -14.11
CA THR A 176 -4.33 12.01 -13.82
C THR A 176 -3.90 10.58 -13.56
N HIS A 177 -4.75 9.76 -12.93
CA HIS A 177 -4.45 8.35 -12.64
C HIS A 177 -4.06 7.54 -13.88
N LYS A 178 -4.60 7.86 -15.05
CA LYS A 178 -4.23 7.18 -16.31
C LYS A 178 -2.76 7.42 -16.67
N ILE A 179 -2.33 8.69 -16.58
CA ILE A 179 -0.94 9.07 -16.89
C ILE A 179 -0.01 8.50 -15.83
N GLN A 180 -0.39 8.63 -14.56
CA GLN A 180 0.38 8.11 -13.43
C GLN A 180 0.60 6.60 -13.56
N MET A 181 -0.46 5.82 -13.84
CA MET A 181 -0.34 4.36 -14.04
C MET A 181 0.58 4.00 -15.21
N PHE A 182 0.48 4.73 -16.32
CA PHE A 182 1.38 4.51 -17.45
C PHE A 182 2.85 4.75 -17.07
N ILE A 183 3.14 5.88 -16.39
CA ILE A 183 4.49 6.22 -15.93
C ILE A 183 5.01 5.17 -14.95
N MET A 184 4.17 4.75 -13.98
CA MET A 184 4.54 3.77 -12.96
C MET A 184 4.90 2.40 -13.57
N ILE A 185 4.05 1.88 -14.45
CA ILE A 185 4.28 0.58 -15.09
C ILE A 185 5.50 0.64 -16.02
N SER A 186 5.59 1.68 -16.85
CA SER A 186 6.72 1.87 -17.78
C SER A 186 8.04 2.01 -17.02
N GLY A 187 8.06 2.78 -15.93
CA GLY A 187 9.25 2.94 -15.09
C GLY A 187 9.75 1.64 -14.48
N MET A 188 8.82 0.77 -14.02
CA MET A 188 9.20 -0.54 -13.48
C MET A 188 9.75 -1.49 -14.56
N PHE A 189 9.20 -1.47 -15.78
CA PHE A 189 9.78 -2.23 -16.89
C PHE A 189 11.17 -1.71 -17.25
N ILE A 190 11.35 -0.40 -17.34
CA ILE A 190 12.66 0.21 -17.62
C ILE A 190 13.67 -0.19 -16.53
N ALA A 191 13.28 -0.13 -15.24
CA ALA A 191 14.14 -0.57 -14.15
C ALA A 191 14.53 -2.04 -14.29
N LEU A 192 13.56 -2.93 -14.57
CA LEU A 192 13.82 -4.36 -14.76
C LEU A 192 14.83 -4.63 -15.89
N PHE A 193 14.58 -4.06 -17.06
CA PHE A 193 15.47 -4.25 -18.20
C PHE A 193 16.87 -3.68 -17.97
N TYR A 194 16.95 -2.55 -17.28
CA TYR A 194 18.24 -1.97 -16.90
C TYR A 194 19.02 -2.89 -15.95
N ILE A 195 18.36 -3.43 -14.92
CA ILE A 195 19.01 -4.34 -13.97
C ILE A 195 19.53 -5.58 -14.69
N ILE A 196 18.70 -6.18 -15.57
CA ILE A 196 19.09 -7.36 -16.36
C ILE A 196 20.32 -7.03 -17.25
N GLY A 197 20.31 -5.89 -17.92
CA GLY A 197 21.42 -5.44 -18.76
C GLY A 197 22.70 -5.05 -17.99
N SER A 198 22.60 -4.86 -16.67
CA SER A 198 23.74 -4.51 -15.79
C SER A 198 24.40 -5.73 -15.14
N LEU A 199 23.89 -6.94 -15.41
CA LEU A 199 24.49 -8.18 -14.93
C LEU A 199 25.78 -8.49 -15.73
N PRO A 200 26.73 -9.26 -15.15
CA PRO A 200 27.92 -9.70 -15.88
C PRO A 200 27.58 -10.42 -17.19
N GLU A 201 28.40 -10.24 -18.24
CA GLU A 201 28.14 -10.80 -19.58
C GLU A 201 27.95 -12.33 -19.63
N ASN A 202 28.61 -13.06 -18.71
CA ASN A 202 28.47 -14.52 -18.59
C ASN A 202 27.20 -14.95 -17.84
N ILE A 203 26.39 -14.01 -17.29
CA ILE A 203 25.19 -14.27 -16.53
C ILE A 203 23.96 -13.85 -17.35
N ASN A 204 23.38 -14.81 -18.05
CA ASN A 204 22.09 -14.58 -18.71
C ASN A 204 20.92 -14.63 -17.71
N THR A 205 19.74 -14.25 -18.17
CA THR A 205 18.52 -14.21 -17.33
C THR A 205 18.19 -15.56 -16.70
N GLU A 206 18.45 -16.67 -17.39
CA GLU A 206 18.20 -18.03 -16.89
C GLU A 206 19.12 -18.35 -15.71
N LYS A 207 20.44 -18.11 -15.85
CA LYS A 207 21.41 -18.30 -14.78
C LYS A 207 21.10 -17.41 -13.57
N ALA A 208 20.73 -16.16 -13.83
CA ALA A 208 20.31 -15.22 -12.79
C ALA A 208 19.12 -15.75 -11.98
N LEU A 209 18.08 -16.24 -12.64
CA LEU A 209 16.92 -16.83 -11.96
C LEU A 209 17.28 -18.13 -11.22
N LYS A 210 18.19 -18.96 -11.74
CA LYS A 210 18.70 -20.15 -11.01
C LYS A 210 19.39 -19.74 -9.69
N ILE A 211 20.22 -18.69 -9.71
CA ILE A 211 20.85 -18.15 -8.49
C ILE A 211 19.79 -17.67 -7.49
N ALA A 212 18.79 -16.94 -7.94
CA ALA A 212 17.67 -16.52 -7.10
C ALA A 212 16.89 -17.72 -6.52
N GLY A 213 16.69 -18.76 -7.33
CA GLY A 213 16.04 -20.01 -6.92
C GLY A 213 16.80 -20.76 -5.84
N LEU A 214 18.14 -20.86 -5.93
CA LEU A 214 18.99 -21.45 -4.89
C LEU A 214 18.82 -20.73 -3.53
N ASN A 215 18.57 -19.42 -3.55
CA ASN A 215 18.33 -18.62 -2.35
C ASN A 215 16.85 -18.59 -1.91
N GLY A 216 15.98 -19.41 -2.52
CA GLY A 216 14.55 -19.45 -2.21
C GLY A 216 13.77 -18.19 -2.63
N LYS A 217 14.39 -17.24 -3.37
CA LYS A 217 13.74 -15.98 -3.74
C LYS A 217 12.59 -16.16 -4.73
N LEU A 218 12.56 -17.26 -5.47
CA LEU A 218 11.49 -17.60 -6.42
C LEU A 218 10.40 -18.49 -5.82
N ASN A 219 10.45 -18.78 -4.53
CA ASN A 219 9.40 -19.55 -3.87
C ASN A 219 8.12 -18.69 -3.83
N LEU A 220 7.17 -19.02 -4.70
CA LEU A 220 5.89 -18.33 -4.82
C LEU A 220 4.84 -18.87 -3.86
N LEU A 221 4.88 -20.18 -3.58
CA LEU A 221 3.84 -20.90 -2.85
C LEU A 221 4.42 -21.53 -1.59
N ASP A 222 3.77 -21.24 -0.48
CA ASP A 222 3.99 -21.89 0.81
C ASP A 222 2.66 -22.49 1.28
N PHE A 223 2.55 -23.81 1.24
CA PHE A 223 1.36 -24.55 1.67
C PHE A 223 1.40 -24.93 3.16
N SER A 224 2.40 -24.49 3.90
CA SER A 224 2.43 -24.70 5.35
C SER A 224 1.21 -24.03 6.01
N PHE A 225 0.58 -24.75 6.94
CA PHE A 225 -0.51 -24.19 7.75
C PHE A 225 0.08 -23.62 9.03
N ASP A 226 0.76 -22.49 8.89
CA ASP A 226 1.29 -21.71 10.01
C ASP A 226 0.49 -20.41 10.16
N ILE A 227 -0.26 -20.30 11.25
CA ILE A 227 -1.13 -19.15 11.55
C ILE A 227 -0.30 -17.89 11.82
N ASN A 228 0.96 -18.05 12.29
CA ASN A 228 1.86 -16.93 12.57
C ASN A 228 2.59 -16.45 11.31
N ASN A 229 2.74 -17.32 10.31
CA ASN A 229 3.33 -16.91 9.04
C ASN A 229 2.35 -16.02 8.26
N ARG A 230 2.82 -14.82 7.93
CA ARG A 230 2.01 -13.77 7.30
C ARG A 230 1.62 -14.09 5.86
N TYR A 231 2.45 -14.82 5.12
CA TYR A 231 2.31 -15.04 3.69
C TYR A 231 2.41 -16.52 3.34
N THR A 232 1.35 -17.26 3.63
CA THR A 232 1.14 -18.64 3.15
C THR A 232 0.00 -18.67 2.13
N PHE A 233 -0.14 -19.76 1.41
CA PHE A 233 -1.29 -19.98 0.52
C PHE A 233 -2.62 -19.79 1.28
N TRP A 234 -2.71 -20.34 2.49
CA TRP A 234 -3.91 -20.30 3.33
C TRP A 234 -4.23 -18.89 3.83
N SER A 235 -3.24 -18.16 4.32
CA SER A 235 -3.46 -16.78 4.76
C SER A 235 -3.84 -15.86 3.60
N GLY A 236 -3.30 -16.10 2.40
CA GLY A 236 -3.62 -15.33 1.20
C GLY A 236 -5.02 -15.58 0.67
N ILE A 237 -5.44 -16.86 0.56
CA ILE A 237 -6.76 -17.20 0.00
C ILE A 237 -7.91 -16.98 0.97
N THR A 238 -7.63 -16.91 2.29
CA THR A 238 -8.63 -16.63 3.33
C THR A 238 -8.49 -15.19 3.82
N GLY A 239 -7.49 -14.87 4.63
CA GLY A 239 -7.29 -13.54 5.18
C GLY A 239 -7.15 -12.46 4.10
N GLY A 240 -6.36 -12.74 3.05
CA GLY A 240 -6.23 -11.86 1.87
C GLY A 240 -7.55 -11.68 1.10
N PHE A 241 -8.39 -12.73 1.01
CA PHE A 241 -9.72 -12.61 0.43
C PHE A 241 -10.63 -11.68 1.24
N PHE A 242 -10.70 -11.84 2.56
CA PHE A 242 -11.53 -10.99 3.42
C PHE A 242 -11.02 -9.55 3.45
N LEU A 243 -9.69 -9.35 3.44
CA LEU A 243 -9.09 -8.03 3.30
C LEU A 243 -9.47 -7.40 1.95
N ALA A 244 -9.32 -8.11 0.83
CA ALA A 244 -9.68 -7.60 -0.49
C ALA A 244 -11.19 -7.31 -0.60
N LEU A 245 -12.03 -8.17 -0.03
CA LEU A 245 -13.48 -7.98 -0.02
C LEU A 245 -13.88 -6.73 0.78
N SER A 246 -13.21 -6.46 1.90
CA SER A 246 -13.41 -5.23 2.66
C SER A 246 -12.88 -4.02 1.91
N TYR A 247 -11.62 -4.07 1.48
CA TYR A 247 -10.95 -2.95 0.84
C TYR A 247 -11.65 -2.48 -0.44
N PHE A 248 -12.04 -3.40 -1.32
CA PHE A 248 -12.72 -3.03 -2.56
C PHE A 248 -14.25 -2.92 -2.41
N GLY A 249 -14.84 -3.55 -1.41
CA GLY A 249 -16.29 -3.55 -1.21
C GLY A 249 -16.81 -2.44 -0.30
N THR A 250 -16.03 -2.01 0.67
CA THR A 250 -16.51 -1.11 1.73
C THR A 250 -15.66 0.14 1.96
N ASP A 251 -14.38 0.13 1.58
CA ASP A 251 -13.51 1.29 1.71
C ASP A 251 -13.84 2.37 0.67
N GLN A 252 -14.21 3.56 1.14
CA GLN A 252 -14.67 4.65 0.29
C GLN A 252 -13.59 5.12 -0.70
N SER A 253 -12.29 4.94 -0.42
CA SER A 253 -11.23 5.32 -1.36
C SER A 253 -11.29 4.51 -2.66
N GLN A 254 -11.72 3.24 -2.58
CA GLN A 254 -11.93 2.35 -3.72
C GLN A 254 -13.36 2.43 -4.26
N VAL A 255 -14.35 2.39 -3.37
CA VAL A 255 -15.77 2.45 -3.73
C VAL A 255 -16.07 3.69 -4.56
N GLN A 256 -15.53 4.84 -4.20
CA GLN A 256 -15.72 6.10 -4.93
C GLN A 256 -15.22 6.03 -6.38
N ARG A 257 -14.19 5.22 -6.66
CA ARG A 257 -13.65 5.08 -8.03
C ARG A 257 -14.68 4.42 -8.95
N TYR A 258 -15.22 3.27 -8.58
CA TYR A 258 -16.20 2.59 -9.42
C TYR A 258 -17.61 3.20 -9.35
N LEU A 259 -17.96 3.91 -8.27
CA LEU A 259 -19.19 4.73 -8.23
C LEU A 259 -19.16 5.93 -9.20
N SER A 260 -18.00 6.29 -9.74
CA SER A 260 -17.88 7.32 -10.80
C SER A 260 -18.33 6.82 -12.17
N GLY A 261 -18.66 5.53 -12.32
CA GLY A 261 -19.05 4.90 -13.57
C GLY A 261 -20.35 5.42 -14.15
N LYS A 262 -20.42 5.47 -15.49
CA LYS A 262 -21.63 5.91 -16.22
C LYS A 262 -22.76 4.85 -16.18
N SER A 263 -22.45 3.60 -15.87
CA SER A 263 -23.41 2.51 -15.75
C SER A 263 -22.90 1.41 -14.80
N LEU A 264 -23.82 0.52 -14.38
CA LEU A 264 -23.48 -0.68 -13.60
C LEU A 264 -22.37 -1.50 -14.27
N ARG A 265 -22.53 -1.79 -15.57
CA ARG A 265 -21.57 -2.58 -16.35
C ARG A 265 -20.19 -1.95 -16.39
N GLU A 266 -20.09 -0.63 -16.53
CA GLU A 266 -18.80 0.08 -16.52
C GLU A 266 -18.10 -0.03 -15.16
N SER A 267 -18.85 0.06 -14.07
CA SER A 267 -18.32 -0.12 -12.71
C SER A 267 -17.79 -1.53 -12.48
N GLN A 268 -18.56 -2.54 -12.86
CA GLN A 268 -18.17 -3.95 -12.76
C GLN A 268 -16.93 -4.27 -13.62
N MET A 269 -16.95 -3.90 -14.89
CA MET A 269 -15.82 -4.14 -15.81
C MET A 269 -14.55 -3.42 -15.37
N GLY A 270 -14.66 -2.20 -14.83
CA GLY A 270 -13.52 -1.47 -14.31
C GLY A 270 -12.88 -2.15 -13.11
N LEU A 271 -13.69 -2.66 -12.18
CA LEU A 271 -13.16 -3.38 -11.02
C LEU A 271 -12.58 -4.75 -11.39
N LEU A 272 -13.20 -5.48 -12.33
CA LEU A 272 -12.66 -6.72 -12.90
C LEU A 272 -11.32 -6.50 -13.58
N MET A 273 -11.18 -5.42 -14.37
CA MET A 273 -9.91 -5.04 -14.98
C MET A 273 -8.81 -4.87 -13.92
N ASN A 274 -9.12 -4.19 -12.81
CA ASN A 274 -8.17 -4.06 -11.71
C ASN A 274 -7.74 -5.45 -11.17
N ALA A 275 -8.67 -6.36 -10.91
CA ALA A 275 -8.35 -7.69 -10.39
C ALA A 275 -7.43 -8.49 -11.32
N ILE A 276 -7.66 -8.40 -12.64
CA ILE A 276 -6.84 -9.10 -13.65
C ILE A 276 -5.44 -8.49 -13.74
N LEU A 277 -5.32 -7.15 -13.77
CA LEU A 277 -4.04 -6.48 -14.01
C LEU A 277 -3.19 -6.31 -12.74
N LYS A 278 -3.81 -6.34 -11.56
CA LYS A 278 -3.09 -6.14 -10.28
C LYS A 278 -2.07 -7.24 -10.00
N ILE A 279 -2.41 -8.49 -10.25
CA ILE A 279 -1.53 -9.64 -9.97
C ILE A 279 -0.28 -9.59 -10.87
N PRO A 280 -0.37 -9.46 -12.21
CA PRO A 280 0.79 -9.28 -13.08
C PRO A 280 1.64 -8.05 -12.72
N MET A 281 0.99 -6.93 -12.38
CA MET A 281 1.72 -5.72 -11.94
C MET A 281 2.52 -5.99 -10.66
N GLN A 282 1.91 -6.66 -9.68
CA GLN A 282 2.57 -6.96 -8.42
C GLN A 282 3.72 -7.96 -8.62
N PHE A 283 3.53 -8.95 -9.50
CA PHE A 283 4.56 -9.90 -9.90
C PHE A 283 5.76 -9.17 -10.52
N LEU A 284 5.53 -8.20 -11.43
CA LEU A 284 6.58 -7.38 -12.03
C LEU A 284 7.38 -6.61 -10.96
N ILE A 285 6.69 -6.00 -9.98
CA ILE A 285 7.35 -5.22 -8.92
C ILE A 285 8.20 -6.13 -8.02
N LEU A 286 7.70 -7.31 -7.65
CA LEU A 286 8.46 -8.30 -6.87
C LEU A 286 9.65 -8.81 -7.68
N LEU A 287 9.48 -9.06 -8.96
CA LEU A 287 10.54 -9.52 -9.85
C LEU A 287 11.68 -8.48 -9.96
N VAL A 288 11.35 -7.19 -10.00
CA VAL A 288 12.37 -6.12 -9.91
C VAL A 288 13.17 -6.26 -8.62
N GLY A 289 12.52 -6.51 -7.47
CA GLY A 289 13.21 -6.71 -6.20
C GLY A 289 14.11 -7.96 -6.18
N VAL A 290 13.68 -9.05 -6.81
CA VAL A 290 14.50 -10.26 -6.99
C VAL A 290 15.71 -9.96 -7.88
N PHE A 291 15.54 -9.19 -8.95
CA PHE A 291 16.67 -8.81 -9.80
C PHE A 291 17.61 -7.82 -9.12
N VAL A 292 17.14 -6.95 -8.23
CA VAL A 292 18.01 -6.15 -7.35
C VAL A 292 18.81 -7.07 -6.41
N PHE A 293 18.20 -8.13 -5.85
CA PHE A 293 18.91 -9.13 -5.08
C PHE A 293 20.01 -9.81 -5.91
N ILE A 294 19.69 -10.24 -7.12
CA ILE A 294 20.68 -10.87 -8.03
C ILE A 294 21.80 -9.89 -8.36
N PHE A 295 21.50 -8.63 -8.65
CA PHE A 295 22.49 -7.59 -8.91
C PHE A 295 23.50 -7.47 -7.78
N TYR A 296 23.02 -7.43 -6.52
CA TYR A 296 23.88 -7.38 -5.35
C TYR A 296 24.59 -8.70 -5.02
N GLN A 297 24.33 -9.78 -5.74
CA GLN A 297 25.19 -10.98 -5.67
C GLN A 297 26.51 -10.79 -6.46
N PHE A 298 26.56 -9.84 -7.38
CA PHE A 298 27.74 -9.52 -8.20
C PHE A 298 28.37 -8.17 -7.87
N GLN A 299 27.73 -7.39 -7.00
CA GLN A 299 28.19 -6.09 -6.52
C GLN A 299 28.19 -6.08 -4.99
N ILE A 300 29.09 -5.32 -4.39
CA ILE A 300 29.13 -5.19 -2.94
C ILE A 300 27.90 -4.42 -2.45
N ALA A 301 27.06 -5.11 -1.70
CA ALA A 301 25.92 -4.48 -1.03
C ALA A 301 26.35 -3.78 0.26
N PRO A 302 25.78 -2.61 0.61
CA PRO A 302 26.00 -2.05 1.95
C PRO A 302 25.48 -3.02 3.00
N ILE A 303 26.15 -3.12 4.14
CA ILE A 303 25.73 -4.01 5.24
C ILE A 303 24.37 -3.60 5.81
N HIS A 304 24.00 -2.33 5.66
CA HIS A 304 22.70 -1.76 5.99
C HIS A 304 22.34 -0.68 4.97
N PHE A 305 21.12 -0.72 4.43
CA PHE A 305 20.75 0.20 3.33
C PHE A 305 20.31 1.58 3.80
N ASN A 306 20.01 1.79 5.09
CA ASN A 306 19.68 3.10 5.62
C ASN A 306 20.96 3.91 5.91
N PRO A 307 21.27 4.97 5.13
CA PRO A 307 22.51 5.74 5.30
C PRO A 307 22.56 6.50 6.62
N LYS A 308 21.39 6.89 7.17
CA LYS A 308 21.31 7.56 8.47
C LYS A 308 21.71 6.60 9.59
N ALA A 309 21.25 5.35 9.57
CA ALA A 309 21.65 4.33 10.52
C ALA A 309 23.15 4.09 10.51
N ILE A 310 23.75 3.99 9.31
CA ILE A 310 25.21 3.81 9.17
C ILE A 310 25.97 5.01 9.76
N SER A 311 25.55 6.23 9.47
CA SER A 311 26.23 7.44 9.94
C SER A 311 26.16 7.57 11.46
N GLU A 312 25.00 7.29 12.06
CA GLU A 312 24.80 7.38 13.51
C GLU A 312 25.55 6.29 14.27
N ILE A 313 25.54 5.04 13.77
CA ILE A 313 26.27 3.95 14.45
C ILE A 313 27.80 4.17 14.34
N LYS A 314 28.30 4.70 13.22
CA LYS A 314 29.72 5.04 13.06
C LYS A 314 30.16 6.18 13.96
N SER A 315 29.27 7.05 14.40
CA SER A 315 29.55 8.12 15.37
C SER A 315 29.33 7.70 16.83
N SER A 316 28.79 6.51 17.06
CA SER A 316 28.50 5.98 18.41
C SER A 316 29.70 5.25 19.03
N ASN A 317 29.58 4.90 20.31
CA ASN A 317 30.54 4.04 21.03
C ASN A 317 30.66 2.60 20.49
N LYS A 318 29.77 2.20 19.58
CA LYS A 318 29.77 0.89 18.91
C LYS A 318 30.48 0.88 17.55
N SER A 319 31.06 2.02 17.14
CA SER A 319 31.74 2.19 15.85
C SER A 319 32.79 1.11 15.58
N SER A 320 33.60 0.74 16.57
CA SER A 320 34.66 -0.28 16.41
C SER A 320 34.07 -1.67 16.11
N ILE A 321 32.98 -2.04 16.79
CA ILE A 321 32.30 -3.33 16.58
C ILE A 321 31.64 -3.32 15.20
N PHE A 322 30.96 -2.23 14.85
CA PHE A 322 30.33 -2.06 13.54
C PHE A 322 31.34 -2.19 12.42
N ASN A 323 32.46 -1.46 12.48
CA ASN A 323 33.51 -1.47 11.45
C ASN A 323 34.11 -2.87 11.27
N LYS A 324 34.25 -3.65 12.34
CA LYS A 324 34.71 -5.04 12.25
C LYS A 324 33.70 -5.90 11.49
N ILE A 325 32.41 -5.81 11.82
CA ILE A 325 31.36 -6.59 11.15
C ILE A 325 31.23 -6.14 9.68
N GLU A 326 31.33 -4.86 9.39
CA GLU A 326 31.33 -4.30 8.01
C GLU A 326 32.49 -4.87 7.20
N TYR A 327 33.69 -4.96 7.77
CA TYR A 327 34.87 -5.53 7.11
C TYR A 327 34.73 -7.05 6.88
N ASP A 328 34.24 -7.79 7.87
CA ASP A 328 33.97 -9.24 7.74
C ASP A 328 32.91 -9.50 6.67
N ASN A 329 31.87 -8.68 6.62
CA ASN A 329 30.82 -8.74 5.60
C ASN A 329 31.36 -8.46 4.19
N TYR A 330 32.23 -7.46 4.05
CA TYR A 330 32.91 -7.17 2.79
C TYR A 330 33.73 -8.37 2.29
N LYS A 331 34.45 -9.09 3.20
CA LYS A 331 35.17 -10.32 2.85
C LYS A 331 34.24 -11.43 2.39
N THR A 332 33.18 -11.70 3.15
CA THR A 332 32.18 -12.70 2.84
C THR A 332 31.55 -12.46 1.46
N GLN A 333 31.19 -11.22 1.15
CA GLN A 333 30.66 -10.86 -0.18
C GLN A 333 31.67 -11.06 -1.30
N ASN A 334 32.94 -10.70 -1.11
CA ASN A 334 33.98 -10.92 -2.13
C ASN A 334 34.20 -12.41 -2.41
N GLU A 335 34.18 -13.26 -1.39
CA GLU A 335 34.28 -14.72 -1.56
C GLU A 335 33.07 -15.25 -2.34
N LYS A 336 31.85 -14.82 -2.01
CA LYS A 336 30.65 -15.16 -2.78
C LYS A 336 30.76 -14.76 -4.25
N ILE A 337 31.19 -13.53 -4.54
CA ILE A 337 31.35 -13.04 -5.92
C ILE A 337 32.34 -13.89 -6.69
N LYS A 338 33.45 -14.32 -6.06
CA LYS A 338 34.44 -15.19 -6.70
C LYS A 338 33.82 -16.53 -7.11
N ILE A 339 33.08 -17.17 -6.19
CA ILE A 339 32.39 -18.43 -6.45
C ILE A 339 31.37 -18.29 -7.59
N LEU A 340 30.53 -17.25 -7.56
CA LEU A 340 29.51 -17.01 -8.57
C LEU A 340 30.06 -16.74 -9.98
N ARG A 341 31.27 -16.20 -10.08
CA ARG A 341 31.94 -15.93 -11.37
C ARG A 341 32.53 -17.19 -12.02
N HIS A 342 32.59 -18.30 -11.28
CA HIS A 342 33.06 -19.56 -11.83
C HIS A 342 32.05 -20.13 -12.83
N ASN A 343 32.51 -20.56 -14.01
CA ASN A 343 31.61 -21.05 -15.06
C ASN A 343 30.80 -22.28 -14.64
N ASP A 344 31.41 -23.13 -13.81
CA ASP A 344 30.85 -24.42 -13.36
C ASP A 344 29.98 -24.29 -12.11
N PHE A 345 29.76 -23.05 -11.59
CA PHE A 345 29.01 -22.80 -10.34
C PHE A 345 27.65 -23.51 -10.31
N LEU A 346 26.87 -23.42 -11.41
CA LEU A 346 25.54 -24.02 -11.48
C LEU A 346 25.53 -25.53 -11.63
N GLU A 347 26.69 -26.14 -11.98
CA GLU A 347 26.85 -27.58 -12.16
C GLU A 347 27.47 -28.24 -10.92
N SER A 348 28.26 -27.48 -10.14
CA SER A 348 28.95 -27.97 -8.94
C SER A 348 28.10 -27.79 -7.67
N LYS A 349 27.58 -28.87 -7.11
CA LYS A 349 26.88 -28.88 -5.83
C LYS A 349 27.77 -28.40 -4.66
N GLU A 350 29.07 -28.64 -4.72
CA GLU A 350 30.02 -28.21 -3.72
C GLU A 350 30.11 -26.67 -3.67
N MET A 351 30.29 -26.03 -4.83
CA MET A 351 30.31 -24.56 -4.93
C MET A 351 28.97 -23.95 -4.51
N GLN A 352 27.85 -24.57 -4.86
CA GLN A 352 26.53 -24.11 -4.42
C GLN A 352 26.36 -24.20 -2.91
N ASN A 353 26.83 -25.27 -2.26
CA ASN A 353 26.77 -25.40 -0.81
C ASN A 353 27.68 -24.39 -0.11
N GLU A 354 28.88 -24.14 -0.64
CA GLU A 354 29.78 -23.12 -0.11
C GLU A 354 29.18 -21.71 -0.24
N PHE A 355 28.61 -21.40 -1.40
CA PHE A 355 27.88 -20.15 -1.63
C PHE A 355 26.73 -19.96 -0.64
N LEU A 356 25.89 -20.98 -0.42
CA LEU A 356 24.77 -20.91 0.54
C LEU A 356 25.25 -20.74 1.98
N LYS A 357 26.41 -21.31 2.33
CA LYS A 357 27.03 -21.08 3.63
C LYS A 357 27.44 -19.62 3.82
N LEU A 358 28.09 -19.03 2.81
CA LEU A 358 28.49 -17.62 2.84
C LEU A 358 27.27 -16.69 2.84
N GLU A 359 26.20 -17.01 2.11
CA GLU A 359 24.95 -16.27 2.13
C GLU A 359 24.31 -16.25 3.54
N LYS A 360 24.33 -17.40 4.21
CA LYS A 360 23.87 -17.50 5.60
C LYS A 360 24.73 -16.67 6.55
N GLU A 361 26.04 -16.66 6.33
CA GLU A 361 26.98 -15.86 7.12
C GLU A 361 26.74 -14.36 6.93
N GLU A 362 26.61 -13.91 5.69
CA GLU A 362 26.26 -12.52 5.37
C GLU A 362 24.95 -12.10 6.04
N LYS A 363 23.91 -12.94 5.95
CA LYS A 363 22.63 -12.69 6.62
C LYS A 363 22.80 -12.53 8.14
N ASN A 364 23.60 -13.38 8.77
CA ASN A 364 23.88 -13.29 10.20
C ASN A 364 24.64 -11.99 10.56
N GLN A 365 25.58 -11.56 9.71
CA GLN A 365 26.30 -10.31 9.91
C GLN A 365 25.36 -9.11 9.82
N ARG A 366 24.44 -9.08 8.84
CA ARG A 366 23.41 -8.04 8.70
C ARG A 366 22.47 -8.01 9.91
N GLU A 367 22.03 -9.17 10.42
CA GLU A 367 21.17 -9.24 11.62
C GLU A 367 21.92 -8.75 12.88
N LYS A 368 23.23 -9.03 13.03
CA LYS A 368 24.03 -8.46 14.12
C LYS A 368 24.04 -6.93 14.07
N VAL A 369 24.17 -6.34 12.87
CA VAL A 369 24.14 -4.87 12.70
C VAL A 369 22.77 -4.31 13.05
N LYS A 370 21.68 -4.94 12.61
CA LYS A 370 20.32 -4.53 12.98
C LYS A 370 20.11 -4.54 14.49
N ASN A 371 20.55 -5.61 15.18
CA ASN A 371 20.45 -5.70 16.63
C ASN A 371 21.29 -4.61 17.35
N ILE A 372 22.45 -4.24 16.81
CA ILE A 372 23.26 -3.14 17.35
C ILE A 372 22.51 -1.80 17.16
N ILE A 373 21.87 -1.59 16.03
CA ILE A 373 21.06 -0.38 15.75
C ILE A 373 19.90 -0.31 16.74
N ASP A 374 19.09 -1.35 16.87
CA ASP A 374 17.94 -1.43 17.78
C ASP A 374 18.30 -1.15 19.24
N GLN A 375 19.44 -1.65 19.70
CA GLN A 375 19.87 -1.52 21.09
C GLN A 375 20.48 -0.15 21.42
N ASN A 376 20.99 0.58 20.42
CA ASN A 376 21.80 1.77 20.68
C ASN A 376 21.26 3.07 20.03
N LEU A 377 20.34 2.96 19.09
CA LEU A 377 19.74 4.12 18.38
C LEU A 377 18.23 4.11 18.59
N THR A 378 17.68 5.21 19.10
CA THR A 378 16.23 5.34 19.37
C THR A 378 15.48 6.01 18.22
N ASP A 379 16.19 6.81 17.40
CA ASP A 379 15.58 7.66 16.37
C ASP A 379 15.80 7.13 14.94
N VAL A 380 16.31 5.90 14.81
CA VAL A 380 16.64 5.28 13.52
C VAL A 380 16.13 3.85 13.48
N GLU A 381 15.46 3.52 12.40
CA GLU A 381 14.89 2.21 12.14
C GLU A 381 15.99 1.20 11.74
N SER A 382 15.99 0.02 12.38
CA SER A 382 16.92 -1.08 12.06
C SER A 382 16.48 -1.87 10.83
N ASN A 383 15.19 -1.82 10.47
CA ASN A 383 14.68 -2.43 9.26
C ASN A 383 15.05 -1.55 8.04
N ASP A 384 15.83 -2.11 7.13
CA ASP A 384 16.34 -1.39 5.95
C ASP A 384 15.67 -1.77 4.63
N LYS A 385 14.58 -2.56 4.66
CA LYS A 385 13.90 -3.04 3.44
C LYS A 385 13.40 -1.90 2.55
N ASP A 386 12.88 -0.84 3.15
CA ASP A 386 12.37 0.31 2.42
C ASP A 386 13.47 1.15 1.73
N TYR A 387 14.73 0.94 2.12
CA TYR A 387 15.88 1.64 1.56
C TYR A 387 16.61 0.86 0.45
N VAL A 388 16.35 -0.43 0.29
CA VAL A 388 17.05 -1.30 -0.68
C VAL A 388 16.91 -0.76 -2.11
N PHE A 389 15.68 -0.55 -2.57
CA PHE A 389 15.43 -0.15 -3.95
C PHE A 389 15.87 1.29 -4.22
N ILE A 390 15.68 2.20 -3.25
CA ILE A 390 16.17 3.58 -3.39
C ILE A 390 17.71 3.65 -3.42
N SER A 391 18.39 2.85 -2.62
CA SER A 391 19.84 2.75 -2.65
C SER A 391 20.34 2.28 -4.03
N PHE A 392 19.68 1.27 -4.62
CA PHE A 392 19.96 0.82 -5.98
C PHE A 392 19.73 1.96 -7.00
N ILE A 393 18.60 2.65 -6.95
CA ILE A 393 18.28 3.78 -7.84
C ILE A 393 19.36 4.84 -7.82
N LEU A 394 19.80 5.25 -6.63
CA LEU A 394 20.73 6.36 -6.47
C LEU A 394 22.17 6.05 -6.87
N ASN A 395 22.61 4.80 -6.64
CA ASN A 395 24.01 4.45 -6.80
C ASN A 395 24.34 3.80 -8.15
N TYR A 396 23.36 3.22 -8.83
CA TYR A 396 23.63 2.39 -10.01
C TYR A 396 22.86 2.79 -11.28
N LEU A 397 21.75 3.55 -11.16
CA LEU A 397 21.04 3.97 -12.35
C LEU A 397 21.73 5.12 -13.09
N PRO A 398 21.64 5.14 -14.43
CA PRO A 398 22.17 6.24 -15.22
C PRO A 398 21.36 7.51 -15.04
N ILE A 399 22.02 8.62 -15.36
CA ILE A 399 21.43 9.96 -15.34
C ILE A 399 20.14 9.98 -16.18
N GLY A 400 19.11 10.61 -15.66
CA GLY A 400 17.76 10.68 -16.25
C GLY A 400 16.83 9.56 -15.76
N LEU A 401 17.31 8.33 -15.60
CA LEU A 401 16.50 7.25 -15.03
C LEU A 401 16.27 7.40 -13.52
N VAL A 402 17.22 7.96 -12.79
CA VAL A 402 17.02 8.34 -11.38
C VAL A 402 15.83 9.28 -11.26
N GLY A 403 15.80 10.37 -12.04
CA GLY A 403 14.70 11.32 -12.05
C GLY A 403 13.35 10.68 -12.44
N LEU A 404 13.36 9.76 -13.42
CA LEU A 404 12.16 9.03 -13.84
C LEU A 404 11.60 8.13 -12.74
N LEU A 405 12.44 7.33 -12.07
CA LEU A 405 11.96 6.44 -11.01
C LEU A 405 11.52 7.20 -9.75
N LEU A 406 12.15 8.32 -9.45
CA LEU A 406 11.63 9.22 -8.41
C LEU A 406 10.27 9.81 -8.81
N ALA A 407 10.07 10.17 -10.09
CA ALA A 407 8.76 10.60 -10.59
C ALA A 407 7.71 9.49 -10.51
N VAL A 408 8.07 8.22 -10.75
CA VAL A 408 7.19 7.05 -10.52
C VAL A 408 6.71 7.01 -9.08
N ILE A 409 7.62 7.07 -8.12
CA ILE A 409 7.32 6.98 -6.69
C ILE A 409 6.47 8.17 -6.23
N LEU A 410 6.82 9.39 -6.63
CA LEU A 410 6.02 10.59 -6.30
C LEU A 410 4.64 10.57 -6.96
N SER A 411 4.54 10.09 -8.21
CA SER A 411 3.25 9.93 -8.89
C SER A 411 2.35 8.93 -8.16
N ALA A 412 2.92 7.83 -7.68
CA ALA A 412 2.21 6.84 -6.90
C ALA A 412 1.75 7.41 -5.54
N ALA A 413 2.60 8.19 -4.87
CA ALA A 413 2.22 8.90 -3.65
C ALA A 413 1.07 9.86 -3.87
N MET A 414 1.16 10.71 -4.91
CA MET A 414 0.12 11.68 -5.25
C MET A 414 -1.21 11.01 -5.58
N SER A 415 -1.22 9.87 -6.28
CA SER A 415 -2.44 9.16 -6.66
C SER A 415 -3.16 8.54 -5.48
N SER A 416 -2.44 7.82 -4.61
CA SER A 416 -3.02 7.17 -3.44
C SER A 416 -3.47 8.18 -2.39
N THR A 417 -2.59 9.08 -1.96
CA THR A 417 -2.91 10.07 -0.90
C THR A 417 -4.06 10.98 -1.32
N SER A 418 -4.10 11.45 -2.58
CA SER A 418 -5.21 12.29 -3.05
C SER A 418 -6.53 11.52 -3.10
N SER A 419 -6.51 10.22 -3.42
CA SER A 419 -7.71 9.36 -3.36
C SER A 419 -8.21 9.17 -1.94
N GLU A 420 -7.30 8.97 -1.00
CA GLU A 420 -7.60 8.83 0.43
C GLU A 420 -8.19 10.12 1.00
N LEU A 421 -7.55 11.27 0.78
CA LEU A 421 -8.08 12.57 1.23
C LEU A 421 -9.46 12.88 0.64
N ASN A 422 -9.68 12.53 -0.63
CA ASN A 422 -10.98 12.72 -1.26
C ASN A 422 -12.05 11.79 -0.66
N ALA A 423 -11.71 10.55 -0.33
CA ALA A 423 -12.61 9.60 0.32
C ALA A 423 -12.95 10.02 1.76
N LEU A 424 -11.94 10.43 2.54
CA LEU A 424 -12.12 10.98 3.88
C LEU A 424 -13.05 12.20 3.86
N THR A 425 -12.82 13.11 2.92
CA THR A 425 -13.68 14.29 2.69
C THR A 425 -15.10 13.89 2.32
N SER A 426 -15.28 12.96 1.38
CA SER A 426 -16.59 12.51 0.93
C SER A 426 -17.38 11.91 2.08
N THR A 427 -16.77 11.03 2.87
CA THR A 427 -17.39 10.39 4.03
C THR A 427 -17.73 11.44 5.09
N THR A 428 -16.82 12.35 5.43
CA THR A 428 -17.10 13.40 6.41
C THR A 428 -18.27 14.30 5.99
N VAL A 429 -18.27 14.75 4.73
CA VAL A 429 -19.32 15.65 4.23
C VAL A 429 -20.66 14.93 4.11
N ILE A 430 -20.68 13.76 3.51
CA ILE A 430 -21.93 13.07 3.17
C ILE A 430 -22.49 12.30 4.36
N ASP A 431 -21.63 11.64 5.16
CA ASP A 431 -22.10 10.74 6.20
C ASP A 431 -22.24 11.41 7.57
N LEU A 432 -21.47 12.50 7.84
CA LEU A 432 -21.51 13.20 9.12
C LEU A 432 -22.09 14.61 9.00
N TYR A 433 -21.54 15.45 8.10
CA TYR A 433 -21.86 16.87 8.04
C TYR A 433 -23.26 17.14 7.44
N LYS A 434 -23.55 16.58 6.25
CA LYS A 434 -24.82 16.82 5.55
C LYS A 434 -26.05 16.35 6.34
N PRO A 435 -26.05 15.18 7.03
CA PRO A 435 -27.18 14.77 7.89
C PRO A 435 -27.39 15.67 9.11
N THR A 436 -26.33 16.36 9.57
CA THR A 436 -26.41 17.30 10.69
C THR A 436 -26.90 18.69 10.24
N TYR A 437 -26.56 19.10 9.01
CA TYR A 437 -26.94 20.38 8.41
C TYR A 437 -27.61 20.16 7.04
N PRO A 438 -28.85 19.59 6.98
CA PRO A 438 -29.44 19.08 5.72
C PRO A 438 -29.86 20.18 4.73
N ASN A 439 -30.14 21.40 5.20
CA ASN A 439 -30.77 22.45 4.39
C ASN A 439 -29.77 23.47 3.83
N LYS A 440 -28.53 23.10 3.61
CA LYS A 440 -27.51 23.97 3.00
C LYS A 440 -27.45 23.81 1.48
N SER A 441 -26.98 24.84 0.79
CA SER A 441 -26.82 24.82 -0.67
C SER A 441 -25.72 23.85 -1.12
N GLU A 442 -25.77 23.38 -2.38
CA GLU A 442 -24.70 22.55 -2.95
C GLU A 442 -23.34 23.26 -2.93
N SER A 443 -23.33 24.57 -3.17
CA SER A 443 -22.14 25.42 -3.08
C SER A 443 -21.53 25.40 -1.67
N HIS A 444 -22.37 25.41 -0.64
CA HIS A 444 -21.92 25.29 0.75
C HIS A 444 -21.25 23.93 1.00
N TYR A 445 -21.86 22.80 0.58
CA TYR A 445 -21.26 21.49 0.74
C TYR A 445 -19.97 21.32 -0.05
N LEU A 446 -19.87 21.94 -1.23
CA LEU A 446 -18.63 21.97 -2.00
C LEU A 446 -17.52 22.75 -1.25
N LYS A 447 -17.84 23.90 -0.67
CA LYS A 447 -16.90 24.67 0.15
C LYS A 447 -16.44 23.87 1.37
N MET A 448 -17.39 23.24 2.07
CA MET A 448 -17.07 22.36 3.21
C MET A 448 -16.22 21.15 2.79
N SER A 449 -16.46 20.57 1.63
CA SER A 449 -15.62 19.50 1.09
C SER A 449 -14.16 19.94 0.95
N LYS A 450 -13.89 21.13 0.44
CA LYS A 450 -12.53 21.67 0.35
C LYS A 450 -11.90 21.88 1.73
N ILE A 451 -12.67 22.44 2.68
CA ILE A 451 -12.21 22.64 4.08
C ILE A 451 -11.86 21.31 4.73
N PHE A 452 -12.71 20.28 4.60
CA PHE A 452 -12.43 18.97 5.15
C PHE A 452 -11.27 18.26 4.46
N THR A 453 -11.02 18.53 3.17
CA THR A 453 -9.79 18.05 2.50
C THR A 453 -8.54 18.61 3.17
N PHE A 454 -8.53 19.92 3.49
CA PHE A 454 -7.45 20.56 4.24
C PHE A 454 -7.30 19.99 5.65
N MET A 455 -8.40 19.84 6.37
CA MET A 455 -8.41 19.30 7.74
C MET A 455 -7.79 17.87 7.77
N TRP A 456 -8.27 16.97 6.91
CA TRP A 456 -7.76 15.61 6.85
C TRP A 456 -6.30 15.56 6.37
N GLY A 457 -5.93 16.45 5.46
CA GLY A 457 -4.53 16.57 5.03
C GLY A 457 -3.60 16.99 6.16
N ILE A 458 -4.01 17.95 7.01
CA ILE A 458 -3.25 18.35 8.19
C ILE A 458 -3.13 17.17 9.18
N ILE A 459 -4.23 16.46 9.45
CA ILE A 459 -4.22 15.27 10.31
C ILE A 459 -3.26 14.22 9.77
N ALA A 460 -3.27 13.96 8.45
CA ALA A 460 -2.35 13.03 7.81
C ALA A 460 -0.88 13.47 7.93
N ILE A 461 -0.57 14.77 7.79
CA ILE A 461 0.78 15.32 8.01
C ILE A 461 1.22 15.11 9.47
N ILE A 462 0.35 15.37 10.43
CA ILE A 462 0.65 15.16 11.87
C ILE A 462 0.97 13.68 12.10
N PHE A 463 0.12 12.78 11.60
CA PHE A 463 0.36 11.34 11.76
C PHE A 463 1.62 10.87 11.05
N ALA A 464 1.92 11.39 9.85
CA ALA A 464 3.14 11.10 9.12
C ALA A 464 4.41 11.43 9.93
N ASN A 465 4.39 12.50 10.72
CA ASN A 465 5.52 12.87 11.59
C ASN A 465 5.71 11.93 12.80
N ILE A 466 4.70 11.14 13.15
CA ILE A 466 4.74 10.16 14.25
C ILE A 466 5.05 8.77 13.71
N SER A 467 4.81 8.52 12.43
CA SER A 467 4.92 7.19 11.78
C SER A 467 6.35 6.64 11.67
N SER A 468 7.38 7.42 12.01
CA SER A 468 8.79 7.00 11.96
C SER A 468 9.18 5.90 12.97
N LEU A 469 8.23 5.44 13.78
CA LEU A 469 8.47 4.47 14.86
C LEU A 469 8.08 3.03 14.48
N PHE A 470 7.67 2.79 13.24
CA PHE A 470 7.13 1.49 12.83
C PHE A 470 8.06 0.79 11.84
N GLU A 471 7.98 -0.55 11.81
CA GLU A 471 8.68 -1.43 10.86
C GLU A 471 8.31 -1.14 9.38
N ASN A 472 8.47 -2.09 8.48
CA ASN A 472 8.17 -1.98 7.06
C ASN A 472 6.80 -1.33 6.76
N LEU A 473 6.79 -0.28 5.92
CA LEU A 473 5.61 0.54 5.61
C LEU A 473 4.45 -0.25 4.98
N ILE A 474 4.75 -1.25 4.13
CA ILE A 474 3.68 -2.05 3.51
C ILE A 474 2.99 -2.96 4.53
N GLN A 475 3.72 -3.42 5.52
CA GLN A 475 3.14 -4.20 6.61
C GLN A 475 2.29 -3.30 7.50
N LEU A 476 2.79 -2.12 7.87
CA LEU A 476 2.07 -1.17 8.72
C LEU A 476 0.71 -0.78 8.13
N ILE A 477 0.64 -0.43 6.84
CA ILE A 477 -0.63 -0.06 6.21
C ILE A 477 -1.61 -1.24 6.17
N ASN A 478 -1.11 -2.46 5.97
CA ASN A 478 -1.93 -3.66 5.99
C ASN A 478 -2.40 -4.04 7.40
N ILE A 479 -1.58 -3.84 8.42
CA ILE A 479 -1.94 -4.03 9.83
C ILE A 479 -3.06 -3.08 10.22
N ILE A 480 -2.89 -1.77 9.97
CA ILE A 480 -3.94 -0.77 10.23
C ILE A 480 -5.24 -1.13 9.50
N GLY A 481 -5.13 -1.53 8.23
CA GLY A 481 -6.29 -2.03 7.49
C GLY A 481 -6.95 -3.21 8.19
N SER A 482 -6.19 -4.22 8.57
CA SER A 482 -6.70 -5.47 9.11
C SER A 482 -7.38 -5.35 10.48
N ILE A 483 -7.03 -4.34 11.27
CA ILE A 483 -7.71 -4.06 12.54
C ILE A 483 -9.17 -3.66 12.30
N PHE A 484 -9.44 -2.81 11.31
CA PHE A 484 -10.78 -2.24 11.09
C PHE A 484 -11.60 -2.93 10.00
N TYR A 485 -10.95 -3.44 8.96
CA TYR A 485 -11.65 -3.95 7.76
C TYR A 485 -12.55 -5.14 8.04
N GLY A 486 -12.16 -6.03 8.96
CA GLY A 486 -12.97 -7.20 9.31
C GLY A 486 -14.33 -6.81 9.85
N THR A 487 -14.37 -5.94 10.84
CA THR A 487 -15.61 -5.45 11.45
C THR A 487 -16.47 -4.68 10.45
N ILE A 488 -15.87 -3.75 9.70
CA ILE A 488 -16.58 -2.98 8.67
C ILE A 488 -17.23 -3.94 7.66
N LEU A 489 -16.47 -4.92 7.15
CA LEU A 489 -16.98 -5.92 6.21
C LEU A 489 -18.13 -6.72 6.81
N GLY A 490 -18.01 -7.15 8.06
CA GLY A 490 -19.04 -7.90 8.75
C GLY A 490 -20.38 -7.16 8.77
N VAL A 491 -20.36 -5.85 9.04
CA VAL A 491 -21.56 -4.99 8.98
C VAL A 491 -22.17 -4.99 7.58
N PHE A 492 -21.37 -4.88 6.52
CA PHE A 492 -21.87 -4.90 5.14
C PHE A 492 -22.39 -6.29 4.72
N LEU A 493 -21.72 -7.37 5.11
CA LEU A 493 -22.18 -8.73 4.82
C LEU A 493 -23.54 -9.01 5.47
N VAL A 494 -23.71 -8.62 6.73
CA VAL A 494 -25.02 -8.70 7.40
C VAL A 494 -26.05 -7.84 6.68
N ALA A 495 -25.71 -6.63 6.29
CA ALA A 495 -26.62 -5.72 5.59
C ALA A 495 -27.12 -6.29 4.26
N ILE A 496 -26.26 -6.96 3.49
CA ILE A 496 -26.57 -7.50 2.16
C ILE A 496 -27.27 -8.86 2.26
N PHE A 497 -26.75 -9.76 3.11
CA PHE A 497 -27.16 -11.17 3.07
C PHE A 497 -28.13 -11.57 4.18
N ILE A 498 -28.18 -10.89 5.34
CA ILE A 498 -28.96 -11.32 6.50
C ILE A 498 -30.07 -10.31 6.83
N LYS A 499 -31.17 -10.38 6.08
CA LYS A 499 -32.30 -9.44 6.18
C LYS A 499 -32.99 -9.38 7.55
N LYS A 500 -32.90 -10.43 8.35
CA LYS A 500 -33.60 -10.55 9.65
C LYS A 500 -32.97 -9.72 10.77
N ILE A 501 -31.70 -9.29 10.62
CA ILE A 501 -30.99 -8.56 11.67
C ILE A 501 -31.52 -7.13 11.77
N LYS A 502 -31.84 -6.69 13.02
CA LYS A 502 -32.27 -5.32 13.35
C LYS A 502 -31.08 -4.42 13.65
N SER A 503 -31.29 -3.10 13.55
CA SER A 503 -30.25 -2.05 13.71
C SER A 503 -29.47 -2.15 15.02
N ASN A 504 -30.14 -2.31 16.16
CA ASN A 504 -29.47 -2.36 17.46
C ASN A 504 -28.55 -3.61 17.56
N SER A 505 -28.96 -4.75 17.02
CA SER A 505 -28.17 -5.98 17.07
C SER A 505 -26.85 -5.83 16.33
N ILE A 506 -26.87 -5.25 15.12
CA ILE A 506 -25.64 -5.05 14.34
C ILE A 506 -24.77 -3.94 14.93
N PHE A 507 -25.37 -2.89 15.50
CA PHE A 507 -24.63 -1.78 16.11
C PHE A 507 -23.78 -2.25 17.30
N TYR A 508 -24.37 -2.99 18.25
CA TYR A 508 -23.61 -3.54 19.38
C TYR A 508 -22.64 -4.64 18.96
N ALA A 509 -23.02 -5.48 18.00
CA ALA A 509 -22.14 -6.51 17.46
C ALA A 509 -20.87 -5.89 16.85
N ALA A 510 -20.98 -4.81 16.09
CA ALA A 510 -19.84 -4.12 15.49
C ALA A 510 -18.91 -3.53 16.56
N ILE A 511 -19.43 -2.88 17.60
CA ILE A 511 -18.60 -2.32 18.67
C ILE A 511 -17.83 -3.44 19.40
N ILE A 512 -18.53 -4.51 19.79
CA ILE A 512 -17.91 -5.61 20.56
C ILE A 512 -16.90 -6.34 19.69
N SER A 513 -17.22 -6.59 18.42
CA SER A 513 -16.31 -7.22 17.48
C SER A 513 -15.02 -6.40 17.32
N GLU A 514 -15.12 -5.09 17.17
CA GLU A 514 -13.95 -4.22 17.03
C GLU A 514 -13.06 -4.27 18.27
N VAL A 515 -13.65 -4.24 19.47
CA VAL A 515 -12.90 -4.36 20.73
C VAL A 515 -12.17 -5.72 20.80
N ILE A 516 -12.84 -6.81 20.42
CA ILE A 516 -12.23 -8.15 20.38
C ILE A 516 -11.04 -8.17 19.39
N ILE A 517 -11.19 -7.58 18.20
CA ILE A 517 -10.12 -7.53 17.21
C ILE A 517 -8.93 -6.72 17.70
N ILE A 518 -9.14 -5.60 18.37
CA ILE A 518 -8.07 -4.81 18.99
C ILE A 518 -7.33 -5.63 20.06
N ILE A 519 -8.05 -6.36 20.90
CA ILE A 519 -7.45 -7.25 21.92
C ILE A 519 -6.62 -8.35 21.24
N LEU A 520 -7.14 -9.00 20.21
CA LEU A 520 -6.43 -10.05 19.47
C LEU A 520 -5.17 -9.49 18.78
N PHE A 521 -5.23 -8.29 18.26
CA PHE A 521 -4.06 -7.62 17.68
C PHE A 521 -2.97 -7.36 18.72
N ILE A 522 -3.34 -6.81 19.90
CA ILE A 522 -2.40 -6.53 20.99
C ILE A 522 -1.77 -7.83 21.55
N SER A 523 -2.53 -8.94 21.50
CA SER A 523 -2.05 -10.24 21.99
C SER A 523 -1.02 -10.91 21.07
N ASP A 524 -0.87 -10.45 19.83
CA ASP A 524 0.03 -10.98 18.77
C ASP A 524 -0.08 -12.51 18.57
N LEU A 525 -1.28 -13.06 18.77
CA LEU A 525 -1.53 -14.50 18.68
C LEU A 525 -1.65 -15.00 17.24
N PHE A 526 -1.95 -14.11 16.29
CA PHE A 526 -2.21 -14.46 14.90
C PHE A 526 -1.59 -13.45 13.94
N GLY A 527 -1.14 -13.91 12.78
CA GLY A 527 -0.75 -13.01 11.69
C GLY A 527 -1.90 -12.06 11.32
N TYR A 528 -1.59 -10.79 11.11
CA TYR A 528 -2.58 -9.71 10.95
C TYR A 528 -3.66 -9.96 9.87
N LEU A 529 -3.36 -10.76 8.84
CA LEU A 529 -4.32 -11.08 7.77
C LEU A 529 -5.55 -11.82 8.29
N TRP A 530 -5.40 -12.66 9.33
CA TRP A 530 -6.50 -13.40 9.94
C TRP A 530 -7.50 -12.50 10.66
N LEU A 531 -7.08 -11.32 11.12
CA LEU A 531 -7.98 -10.36 11.80
C LEU A 531 -9.12 -9.91 10.90
N ASN A 532 -8.91 -9.87 9.57
CA ASN A 532 -9.98 -9.54 8.62
C ASN A 532 -11.08 -10.60 8.61
N LEU A 533 -10.71 -11.87 8.63
CA LEU A 533 -11.64 -13.00 8.72
C LEU A 533 -12.37 -12.99 10.08
N PHE A 534 -11.61 -12.90 11.17
CA PHE A 534 -12.18 -12.94 12.52
C PHE A 534 -13.14 -11.77 12.77
N GLY A 535 -12.77 -10.55 12.36
CA GLY A 535 -13.64 -9.38 12.50
C GLY A 535 -14.97 -9.54 11.75
N ALA A 536 -14.94 -10.07 10.53
CA ALA A 536 -16.15 -10.33 9.77
C ALA A 536 -17.01 -11.41 10.45
N ILE A 537 -16.41 -12.53 10.85
CA ILE A 537 -17.12 -13.65 11.51
C ILE A 537 -17.70 -13.22 12.85
N PHE A 538 -16.93 -12.57 13.71
CA PHE A 538 -17.41 -12.11 15.03
C PHE A 538 -18.58 -11.13 14.88
N THR A 539 -18.49 -10.18 13.95
CA THR A 539 -19.58 -9.25 13.69
C THR A 539 -20.85 -9.98 13.25
N ILE A 540 -20.75 -10.99 12.38
CA ILE A 540 -21.88 -11.80 11.93
C ILE A 540 -22.47 -12.62 13.09
N ILE A 541 -21.63 -13.36 13.82
CA ILE A 541 -22.08 -14.24 14.91
C ILE A 541 -22.72 -13.43 16.03
N LEU A 542 -22.07 -12.33 16.47
CA LEU A 542 -22.61 -11.47 17.52
C LEU A 542 -23.92 -10.80 17.09
N SER A 543 -24.05 -10.39 15.82
CA SER A 543 -25.30 -9.80 15.32
C SER A 543 -26.45 -10.81 15.33
N LEU A 544 -26.19 -12.07 14.98
CA LEU A 544 -27.17 -13.16 15.09
C LEU A 544 -27.52 -13.42 16.54
N PHE A 545 -26.53 -13.50 17.43
CA PHE A 545 -26.75 -13.70 18.86
C PHE A 545 -27.65 -12.62 19.47
N PHE A 546 -27.34 -11.34 19.25
CA PHE A 546 -28.14 -10.24 19.76
C PHE A 546 -29.55 -10.19 19.12
N SER A 547 -29.71 -10.71 17.90
CA SER A 547 -31.03 -10.76 17.28
C SER A 547 -31.98 -11.73 17.99
N LEU A 548 -31.45 -12.80 18.61
CA LEU A 548 -32.26 -13.76 19.39
C LEU A 548 -32.88 -13.13 20.65
N PHE A 549 -32.13 -12.21 21.28
CA PHE A 549 -32.66 -11.51 22.48
C PHE A 549 -33.66 -10.41 22.12
N ASN A 550 -33.47 -9.72 20.99
CA ASN A 550 -34.40 -8.69 20.53
C ASN A 550 -35.72 -9.24 19.94
N SER A 551 -35.80 -10.53 19.65
CA SER A 551 -37.05 -11.16 19.20
C SER A 551 -37.97 -11.57 20.36
N LYS A 552 -37.47 -11.70 21.58
CA LYS A 552 -38.28 -12.06 22.79
C LYS A 552 -38.99 -10.86 23.43
N ASN A 553 -38.67 -9.63 23.02
CA ASN A 553 -39.29 -8.42 23.56
C ASN A 553 -40.32 -7.77 22.61
N GLN A 554 -40.86 -8.52 21.67
CA GLN A 554 -42.05 -8.24 20.86
C GLN A 554 -43.02 -9.44 20.95
#